data_ea9aaa5cd24f91e20cda59ca64bbe672
#
_entry.id   ea9aaa5cd24f91e20cda59ca64bbe672
#
_cell.length_a   1.000
_cell.length_b   1.000
_cell.length_c   1.000
_cell.angle_alpha   90.00
_cell.angle_beta   90.00
_cell.angle_gamma   90.00
#
_symmetry.space_group_name_H-M   'P 1'
#
loop_
_entity.id
_entity.type
_entity.pdbx_description
1 polymer ?
#
loop_
_entity_poly.entity_id
_entity_poly.type
_entity_poly.pdbx_seq_one_letter_code
_entity_poly.pdbx_strand_id
1 'polypeptide(L)'
;MQKKWFKGMAAVMAAAALAGAFAGCGGDKKAAQSGAAGQTVKFGFVTAYTGPGAAYGQAMKEGVDLAVEEINKDPKTKMKIDLVTYDTKLNKAEAINAVKKCIEQDKVLAIEGPMTSGEMFAAGPVAQQSKVVAFGTGTTAPGITDLGDYIFRN
;
A
#
# COMPACT_ATOMS: atom_id res chain seq x y z
N MET A 1 28.82 64.21 -2.04
CA MET A 1 27.77 64.90 -1.21
C MET A 1 27.09 63.80 -0.39
N GLN A 2 27.59 63.56 0.85
CA GLN A 2 27.04 64.08 2.11
C GLN A 2 25.55 63.82 2.23
N LYS A 3 25.00 63.23 3.26
CA LYS A 3 25.29 63.01 4.70
C LYS A 3 24.23 62.01 5.18
N LYS A 4 24.55 60.95 5.93
CA LYS A 4 24.51 60.88 7.42
C LYS A 4 23.21 61.38 8.05
N TRP A 5 22.56 60.52 8.78
CA TRP A 5 22.05 60.67 10.17
C TRP A 5 21.42 59.33 10.59
N PHE A 6 21.99 58.56 11.42
CA PHE A 6 22.33 58.59 12.86
C PHE A 6 21.11 58.55 13.78
N LYS A 7 21.04 57.45 14.46
CA LYS A 7 20.88 57.28 15.93
C LYS A 7 19.47 57.20 16.51
N GLY A 8 19.34 56.21 17.30
CA GLY A 8 18.56 56.12 18.52
C GLY A 8 18.16 54.66 18.74
N MET A 9 18.94 53.82 19.38
CA MET A 9 19.06 53.66 20.84
C MET A 9 17.69 53.46 21.47
N ALA A 10 17.32 52.50 22.24
CA ALA A 10 17.96 51.61 23.20
C ALA A 10 16.96 50.52 23.54
N ALA A 11 17.33 49.30 23.67
CA ALA A 11 17.57 48.57 24.92
C ALA A 11 16.38 48.48 25.88
N VAL A 12 15.89 47.27 26.11
CA VAL A 12 15.52 46.60 27.38
C VAL A 12 15.42 45.13 27.07
N MET A 13 16.39 44.27 27.39
CA MET A 13 16.56 43.46 28.59
C MET A 13 15.24 42.89 29.13
N ALA A 14 15.07 41.58 29.15
CA ALA A 14 15.54 40.63 30.09
C ALA A 14 14.89 39.25 29.87
N ALA A 15 15.73 38.26 29.80
CA ALA A 15 15.72 37.07 30.61
C ALA A 15 14.47 36.15 30.59
N ALA A 16 14.67 34.98 30.00
CA ALA A 16 14.65 33.75 30.78
C ALA A 16 15.15 32.61 29.91
N ALA A 17 16.34 32.19 30.21
CA ALA A 17 16.85 30.89 29.82
C ALA A 17 16.07 29.81 30.55
N LEU A 18 15.63 28.78 29.82
CA LEU A 18 15.57 27.45 30.40
C LEU A 18 15.80 26.43 29.28
N ALA A 19 16.92 25.84 29.42
CA ALA A 19 17.46 24.70 28.73
C ALA A 19 16.45 23.54 28.68
N GLY A 20 16.34 22.96 27.53
CA GLY A 20 15.69 21.69 27.31
C GLY A 20 16.32 21.02 26.10
N ALA A 21 17.59 20.63 26.26
CA ALA A 21 18.21 19.70 25.32
C ALA A 21 17.52 18.35 25.45
N PHE A 22 16.63 18.03 24.54
CA PHE A 22 16.27 16.65 24.24
C PHE A 22 16.90 16.28 22.91
N ALA A 23 18.09 15.71 23.02
CA ALA A 23 18.66 14.85 22.01
C ALA A 23 17.73 13.61 21.92
N GLY A 24 16.76 13.66 21.04
CA GLY A 24 15.94 12.52 20.65
C GLY A 24 16.60 11.86 19.47
N CYS A 25 17.27 10.73 19.68
CA CYS A 25 17.68 9.82 18.63
C CYS A 25 16.57 9.59 17.64
N GLY A 26 16.84 9.92 16.38
CA GLY A 26 16.03 9.50 15.23
C GLY A 26 16.09 7.98 15.12
N GLY A 27 15.09 7.33 15.69
CA GLY A 27 14.73 5.96 15.34
C GLY A 27 13.68 6.05 14.25
N ASP A 28 14.00 5.53 13.07
CA ASP A 28 13.03 5.25 12.03
C ASP A 28 11.88 4.42 12.61
N LYS A 29 10.85 5.07 13.05
CA LYS A 29 9.59 4.42 13.37
C LYS A 29 8.95 4.01 12.04
N LYS A 30 9.35 2.84 11.54
CA LYS A 30 8.46 2.04 10.71
C LYS A 30 7.10 2.07 11.39
N ALA A 31 6.16 2.77 10.80
CA ALA A 31 4.78 2.74 11.24
C ALA A 31 4.28 1.31 11.03
N ALA A 32 4.41 0.49 12.06
CA ALA A 32 3.53 -0.66 12.20
C ALA A 32 2.13 -0.05 12.31
N GLN A 33 1.33 -0.18 11.26
CA GLN A 33 -0.08 0.16 11.32
C GLN A 33 -0.73 -0.75 12.36
N SER A 34 -0.81 -0.25 13.58
CA SER A 34 -1.58 -0.88 14.63
C SER A 34 -3.04 -0.79 14.21
N GLY A 35 -3.66 -1.94 13.95
CA GLY A 35 -5.08 -2.03 13.65
C GLY A 35 -5.91 -1.43 14.78
N ALA A 36 -6.29 -0.18 14.64
CA ALA A 36 -7.23 0.48 15.53
C ALA A 36 -8.65 0.10 15.10
N ALA A 37 -9.51 -0.17 16.08
CA ALA A 37 -10.92 -0.45 15.86
C ALA A 37 -11.57 0.67 15.04
N GLY A 38 -12.15 0.33 13.87
CA GLY A 38 -12.80 1.29 12.97
C GLY A 38 -11.93 1.82 11.83
N GLN A 39 -10.71 1.33 11.65
CA GLN A 39 -9.85 1.75 10.54
C GLN A 39 -10.26 1.08 9.23
N THR A 40 -10.40 1.87 8.17
CA THR A 40 -10.52 1.35 6.81
C THR A 40 -9.15 1.09 6.23
N VAL A 41 -8.91 -0.11 5.70
CA VAL A 41 -7.69 -0.49 5.02
C VAL A 41 -7.95 -0.77 3.55
N LYS A 42 -7.02 -0.42 2.69
CA LYS A 42 -7.12 -0.70 1.26
C LYS A 42 -6.49 -2.04 0.94
N PHE A 43 -7.20 -2.83 0.14
CA PHE A 43 -6.70 -4.03 -0.51
C PHE A 43 -6.74 -3.85 -2.02
N GLY A 44 -5.70 -4.32 -2.70
CA GLY A 44 -5.68 -4.37 -4.15
C GLY A 44 -6.28 -5.68 -4.66
N PHE A 45 -7.08 -5.63 -5.71
CA PHE A 45 -7.51 -6.80 -6.46
C PHE A 45 -7.06 -6.66 -7.92
N VAL A 46 -6.13 -7.51 -8.32
CA VAL A 46 -5.46 -7.45 -9.62
C VAL A 46 -5.82 -8.71 -10.42
N THR A 47 -6.71 -8.58 -11.39
CA THR A 47 -7.23 -9.71 -12.17
C THR A 47 -7.56 -9.30 -13.60
N ALA A 48 -7.87 -10.27 -14.47
CA ALA A 48 -8.32 -9.99 -15.84
C ALA A 48 -9.85 -9.91 -15.89
N TYR A 49 -10.40 -8.69 -15.88
CA TYR A 49 -11.84 -8.47 -16.05
C TYR A 49 -12.30 -8.52 -17.48
N THR A 50 -11.40 -8.17 -18.39
CA THR A 50 -11.65 -8.15 -19.83
C THR A 50 -10.63 -9.02 -20.57
N GLY A 51 -10.87 -9.27 -21.85
CA GLY A 51 -10.00 -10.10 -22.66
C GLY A 51 -10.15 -11.61 -22.41
N PRO A 52 -9.13 -12.42 -22.74
CA PRO A 52 -9.23 -13.89 -22.71
C PRO A 52 -9.47 -14.50 -21.33
N GLY A 53 -9.09 -13.80 -20.27
CA GLY A 53 -9.24 -14.24 -18.88
C GLY A 53 -10.54 -13.81 -18.21
N ALA A 54 -11.40 -13.07 -18.89
CA ALA A 54 -12.55 -12.37 -18.29
C ALA A 54 -13.48 -13.28 -17.49
N ALA A 55 -13.79 -14.46 -17.99
CA ALA A 55 -14.69 -15.39 -17.30
C ALA A 55 -14.17 -15.80 -15.93
N TYR A 56 -12.86 -16.06 -15.82
CA TYR A 56 -12.21 -16.36 -14.53
C TYR A 56 -12.14 -15.13 -13.63
N GLY A 57 -11.70 -14.00 -14.18
CA GLY A 57 -11.55 -12.76 -13.40
C GLY A 57 -12.86 -12.25 -12.84
N GLN A 58 -13.96 -12.37 -13.58
CA GLN A 58 -15.29 -11.99 -13.13
C GLN A 58 -15.78 -12.92 -12.01
N ALA A 59 -15.64 -14.23 -12.18
CA ALA A 59 -16.01 -15.18 -11.13
C ALA A 59 -15.21 -14.98 -9.83
N MET A 60 -13.89 -14.71 -9.94
CA MET A 60 -13.07 -14.38 -8.79
C MET A 60 -13.53 -13.09 -8.12
N LYS A 61 -13.91 -12.09 -8.91
CA LYS A 61 -14.43 -10.81 -8.38
C LYS A 61 -15.69 -11.01 -7.55
N GLU A 62 -16.63 -11.82 -8.01
CA GLU A 62 -17.85 -12.12 -7.25
C GLU A 62 -17.52 -12.71 -5.87
N GLY A 63 -16.57 -13.63 -5.81
CA GLY A 63 -16.11 -14.21 -4.54
C GLY A 63 -15.44 -13.20 -3.61
N VAL A 64 -14.58 -12.36 -4.17
CA VAL A 64 -13.87 -11.31 -3.40
C VAL A 64 -14.86 -10.24 -2.92
N ASP A 65 -15.80 -9.81 -3.75
CA ASP A 65 -16.83 -8.84 -3.36
C ASP A 65 -17.69 -9.36 -2.21
N LEU A 66 -18.12 -10.63 -2.30
CA LEU A 66 -18.87 -11.28 -1.22
C LEU A 66 -18.09 -11.32 0.09
N ALA A 67 -16.82 -11.74 0.04
CA ALA A 67 -15.96 -11.79 1.22
C ALA A 67 -15.76 -10.40 1.84
N VAL A 68 -15.52 -9.38 1.02
CA VAL A 68 -15.39 -7.98 1.48
C VAL A 68 -16.69 -7.48 2.10
N GLU A 69 -17.82 -7.80 1.49
CA GLU A 69 -19.15 -7.44 2.00
C GLU A 69 -19.42 -8.09 3.37
N GLU A 70 -19.14 -9.39 3.52
CA GLU A 70 -19.28 -10.11 4.79
C GLU A 70 -18.38 -9.53 5.89
N ILE A 71 -17.10 -9.32 5.58
CA ILE A 71 -16.15 -8.70 6.52
C ILE A 71 -16.62 -7.31 6.92
N ASN A 72 -17.07 -6.52 5.96
CA ASN A 72 -17.51 -5.15 6.21
C ASN A 72 -18.83 -5.05 6.97
N LYS A 73 -19.68 -6.09 6.93
CA LYS A 73 -20.94 -6.16 7.67
C LYS A 73 -20.78 -6.78 9.06
N ASP A 74 -19.74 -7.58 9.30
CA ASP A 74 -19.55 -8.25 10.58
C ASP A 74 -19.26 -7.22 11.69
N PRO A 75 -20.11 -7.11 12.72
CA PRO A 75 -19.88 -6.19 13.83
C PRO A 75 -18.70 -6.57 14.72
N LYS A 76 -18.19 -7.80 14.62
CA LYS A 76 -17.01 -8.25 15.34
C LYS A 76 -15.71 -7.81 14.66
N THR A 77 -15.76 -7.47 13.39
CA THR A 77 -14.61 -7.02 12.64
C THR A 77 -14.30 -5.57 12.97
N LYS A 78 -13.11 -5.34 13.51
CA LYS A 78 -12.64 -4.00 13.90
C LYS A 78 -12.11 -3.16 12.73
N MET A 79 -12.05 -3.76 11.55
CA MET A 79 -11.43 -3.18 10.36
C MET A 79 -12.41 -3.28 9.19
N LYS A 80 -12.46 -2.25 8.37
CA LYS A 80 -13.22 -2.26 7.12
C LYS A 80 -12.26 -2.34 5.93
N ILE A 81 -12.67 -3.03 4.88
CA ILE A 81 -11.89 -3.19 3.65
C ILE A 81 -12.42 -2.24 2.59
N ASP A 82 -11.53 -1.44 2.01
CA ASP A 82 -11.72 -0.67 0.79
C ASP A 82 -10.98 -1.41 -0.34
N LEU A 83 -11.72 -1.97 -1.29
CA LEU A 83 -11.19 -2.79 -2.37
C LEU A 83 -10.89 -1.95 -3.61
N VAL A 84 -9.63 -1.83 -3.95
CA VAL A 84 -9.17 -1.18 -5.19
C VAL A 84 -8.92 -2.23 -6.25
N THR A 85 -9.52 -2.07 -7.43
CA THR A 85 -9.55 -3.09 -8.47
C THR A 85 -8.86 -2.64 -9.75
N TYR A 86 -8.02 -3.51 -10.33
CA TYR A 86 -7.31 -3.28 -11.60
C TYR A 86 -7.49 -4.43 -12.58
N ASP A 87 -7.80 -4.07 -13.83
CA ASP A 87 -7.91 -4.99 -14.96
C ASP A 87 -6.55 -5.16 -15.63
N THR A 88 -6.05 -6.38 -15.68
CA THR A 88 -4.79 -6.71 -16.37
C THR A 88 -4.99 -7.15 -17.81
N LYS A 89 -6.21 -7.47 -18.20
CA LYS A 89 -6.53 -8.03 -19.54
C LYS A 89 -5.72 -9.29 -19.88
N LEU A 90 -5.28 -10.02 -18.87
CA LEU A 90 -4.35 -11.15 -18.97
C LEU A 90 -2.98 -10.75 -19.60
N ASN A 91 -2.53 -9.52 -19.38
CA ASN A 91 -1.31 -8.96 -19.91
C ASN A 91 -0.29 -8.70 -18.82
N LYS A 92 0.93 -9.24 -18.97
CA LYS A 92 2.01 -9.12 -17.98
C LYS A 92 2.43 -7.66 -17.71
N ALA A 93 2.47 -6.81 -18.71
CA ALA A 93 2.84 -5.41 -18.54
C ALA A 93 1.76 -4.64 -17.78
N GLU A 94 0.49 -4.92 -18.06
CA GLU A 94 -0.63 -4.36 -17.31
C GLU A 94 -0.64 -4.86 -15.86
N ALA A 95 -0.31 -6.14 -15.60
CA ALA A 95 -0.18 -6.68 -14.26
C ALA A 95 0.93 -5.95 -13.46
N ILE A 96 2.09 -5.71 -14.08
CA ILE A 96 3.16 -4.92 -13.44
C ILE A 96 2.67 -3.50 -13.10
N ASN A 97 2.00 -2.84 -14.05
CA ASN A 97 1.48 -1.50 -13.85
C ASN A 97 0.40 -1.46 -12.75
N ALA A 98 -0.50 -2.45 -12.72
CA ALA A 98 -1.54 -2.57 -11.70
C ALA A 98 -0.94 -2.74 -10.30
N VAL A 99 0.02 -3.66 -10.13
CA VAL A 99 0.71 -3.87 -8.86
C VAL A 99 1.44 -2.60 -8.40
N LYS A 100 2.13 -1.90 -9.31
CA LYS A 100 2.75 -0.60 -8.97
C LYS A 100 1.74 0.43 -8.50
N LYS A 101 0.60 0.57 -9.19
CA LYS A 101 -0.46 1.50 -8.77
C LYS A 101 -1.03 1.16 -7.40
N CYS A 102 -1.33 -0.10 -7.14
CA CYS A 102 -1.75 -0.57 -5.83
C CYS A 102 -0.77 -0.12 -4.73
N ILE A 103 0.53 -0.27 -4.97
CA ILE A 103 1.57 0.01 -3.99
C ILE A 103 1.84 1.51 -3.88
N GLU A 104 2.10 2.18 -5.00
CA GLU A 104 2.63 3.55 -5.02
C GLU A 104 1.55 4.61 -4.89
N GLN A 105 0.38 4.39 -5.49
CA GLN A 105 -0.71 5.36 -5.52
C GLN A 105 -1.74 5.09 -4.42
N ASP A 106 -2.26 3.85 -4.37
CA ASP A 106 -3.34 3.51 -3.44
C ASP A 106 -2.84 3.17 -2.04
N LYS A 107 -1.56 2.78 -1.89
CA LYS A 107 -0.95 2.39 -0.62
C LYS A 107 -1.69 1.22 0.03
N VAL A 108 -1.99 0.20 -0.76
CA VAL A 108 -2.71 -0.97 -0.28
C VAL A 108 -1.91 -1.76 0.76
N LEU A 109 -2.61 -2.42 1.67
CA LEU A 109 -2.00 -3.28 2.70
C LEU A 109 -1.50 -4.60 2.10
N ALA A 110 -2.29 -5.17 1.19
CA ALA A 110 -1.98 -6.40 0.48
C ALA A 110 -2.70 -6.43 -0.87
N ILE A 111 -2.30 -7.35 -1.73
CA ILE A 111 -2.84 -7.54 -3.06
C ILE A 111 -3.35 -8.97 -3.20
N GLU A 112 -4.62 -9.14 -3.55
CA GLU A 112 -5.16 -10.36 -4.09
C GLU A 112 -4.89 -10.36 -5.60
N GLY A 113 -4.09 -11.29 -6.05
CA GLY A 113 -3.59 -11.36 -7.42
C GLY A 113 -2.07 -11.09 -7.51
N PRO A 114 -1.53 -11.01 -8.74
CA PRO A 114 -2.19 -11.19 -10.05
C PRO A 114 -2.79 -12.57 -10.26
N MET A 115 -3.81 -12.63 -11.13
CA MET A 115 -4.64 -13.83 -11.31
C MET A 115 -3.86 -15.06 -11.78
N THR A 116 -2.94 -14.90 -12.73
CA THR A 116 -2.25 -16.04 -13.35
C THR A 116 -0.78 -16.14 -12.95
N SER A 117 -0.23 -17.36 -13.04
CA SER A 117 1.18 -17.60 -12.76
C SER A 117 2.11 -16.75 -13.63
N GLY A 118 1.77 -16.57 -14.92
CA GLY A 118 2.56 -15.76 -15.83
C GLY A 118 2.59 -14.27 -15.47
N GLU A 119 1.49 -13.77 -14.95
CA GLU A 119 1.40 -12.39 -14.43
C GLU A 119 2.11 -12.27 -13.09
N MET A 120 1.97 -13.26 -12.20
CA MET A 120 2.66 -13.27 -10.91
C MET A 120 4.18 -13.34 -11.08
N PHE A 121 4.71 -14.15 -11.97
CA PHE A 121 6.15 -14.15 -12.28
C PHE A 121 6.65 -12.79 -12.77
N ALA A 122 5.80 -12.04 -13.50
CA ALA A 122 6.17 -10.72 -14.01
C ALA A 122 6.04 -9.61 -12.95
N ALA A 123 4.96 -9.59 -12.18
CA ALA A 123 4.61 -8.50 -11.27
C ALA A 123 4.97 -8.79 -9.80
N GLY A 124 5.08 -10.06 -9.40
CA GLY A 124 5.45 -10.46 -8.03
C GLY A 124 6.75 -9.84 -7.52
N PRO A 125 7.83 -9.75 -8.33
CA PRO A 125 9.06 -9.08 -7.90
C PRO A 125 8.85 -7.62 -7.46
N VAL A 126 7.88 -6.92 -8.03
CA VAL A 126 7.54 -5.53 -7.62
C VAL A 126 6.92 -5.53 -6.20
N ALA A 127 5.99 -6.44 -5.95
CA ALA A 127 5.38 -6.59 -4.62
C ALA A 127 6.43 -7.01 -3.58
N GLN A 128 7.31 -7.96 -3.93
CA GLN A 128 8.41 -8.43 -3.09
C GLN A 128 9.37 -7.30 -2.70
N GLN A 129 9.84 -6.51 -3.67
CA GLN A 129 10.73 -5.36 -3.41
C GLN A 129 10.10 -4.32 -2.51
N SER A 130 8.80 -4.11 -2.68
CA SER A 130 8.02 -3.13 -1.91
C SER A 130 7.57 -3.67 -0.55
N LYS A 131 7.80 -4.96 -0.26
CA LYS A 131 7.36 -5.66 0.95
C LYS A 131 5.85 -5.58 1.16
N VAL A 132 5.11 -5.68 0.07
CA VAL A 132 3.65 -5.77 0.06
C VAL A 132 3.26 -7.20 -0.29
N VAL A 133 2.42 -7.80 0.52
CA VAL A 133 1.95 -9.17 0.28
C VAL A 133 1.14 -9.24 -1.02
N ALA A 134 1.48 -10.18 -1.89
CA ALA A 134 0.68 -10.54 -3.04
C ALA A 134 0.31 -12.03 -2.94
N PHE A 135 -0.99 -12.31 -2.95
CA PHE A 135 -1.56 -13.65 -2.85
C PHE A 135 -2.27 -14.02 -4.14
N GLY A 136 -1.77 -15.02 -4.81
CA GLY A 136 -2.32 -15.44 -6.10
C GLY A 136 -3.25 -16.64 -5.98
N THR A 137 -4.52 -16.43 -6.21
CA THR A 137 -5.56 -17.49 -6.16
C THR A 137 -5.51 -18.42 -7.36
N GLY A 138 -5.17 -17.92 -8.54
CA GLY A 138 -5.05 -18.72 -9.77
C GLY A 138 -3.61 -19.07 -10.17
N THR A 139 -2.64 -18.84 -9.30
CA THR A 139 -1.20 -19.03 -9.56
C THR A 139 -0.74 -20.43 -9.19
N THR A 140 -0.95 -21.39 -10.08
CA THR A 140 -0.71 -22.82 -9.83
C THR A 140 0.69 -23.31 -10.19
N ALA A 141 1.52 -22.52 -10.88
CA ALA A 141 2.84 -22.96 -11.32
C ALA A 141 3.80 -23.17 -10.13
N PRO A 142 4.68 -24.18 -10.20
CA PRO A 142 5.80 -24.31 -9.28
C PRO A 142 6.70 -23.07 -9.30
N GLY A 143 7.36 -22.78 -8.18
CA GLY A 143 8.31 -21.67 -8.09
C GLY A 143 7.70 -20.28 -7.85
N ILE A 144 6.39 -20.15 -7.75
CA ILE A 144 5.75 -18.86 -7.44
C ILE A 144 6.22 -18.31 -6.08
N THR A 145 6.26 -19.16 -5.07
CA THR A 145 6.70 -18.79 -3.71
C THR A 145 8.19 -18.54 -3.60
N ASP A 146 8.98 -19.02 -4.59
CA ASP A 146 10.43 -18.75 -4.65
C ASP A 146 10.74 -17.30 -5.05
N LEU A 147 9.73 -16.53 -5.49
CA LEU A 147 9.85 -15.10 -5.76
C LEU A 147 10.14 -14.27 -4.49
N GLY A 148 9.81 -14.79 -3.31
CA GLY A 148 10.18 -14.20 -2.04
C GLY A 148 9.11 -14.30 -0.95
N ASP A 149 9.45 -13.74 0.23
CA ASP A 149 8.69 -13.88 1.48
C ASP A 149 7.34 -13.12 1.49
N TYR A 150 7.09 -12.31 0.49
CA TYR A 150 5.84 -11.54 0.35
C TYR A 150 4.93 -12.10 -0.74
N ILE A 151 5.30 -13.24 -1.34
CA ILE A 151 4.55 -13.87 -2.43
C ILE A 151 3.95 -15.19 -1.95
N PHE A 152 2.63 -15.25 -2.00
CA PHE A 152 1.87 -16.42 -1.56
C PHE A 152 0.95 -16.93 -2.67
N ARG A 153 0.53 -18.17 -2.54
CA ARG A 153 -0.51 -18.80 -3.35
C ARG A 153 -1.24 -19.88 -2.54
N ASN A 154 -2.41 -20.26 -2.95
CA ASN A 154 -3.13 -21.45 -2.46
C ASN A 154 -2.64 -22.73 -3.14
#